data_2070cea1e69989efae880eb5213d61d2
#
_entry.id   2070cea1e69989efae880eb5213d61d2
#
_cell.length_a   1.000
_cell.length_b   1.000
_cell.length_c   1.000
_cell.angle_alpha   90.00
_cell.angle_beta   90.00
_cell.angle_gamma   90.00
#
_symmetry.space_group_name_H-M   'P 1'
#
loop_
_entity.id
_entity.type
_entity.pdbx_description
1 polymer ?
#
loop_
_entity_poly.entity_id
_entity_poly.type
_entity_poly.pdbx_seq_one_letter_code
_entity_poly.pdbx_strand_id
1 'polypeptide(L)'
;GCRLWQTSGLAKRLISGKYLSIVLRGRHDAICHAPSAGGGKYPPALVGICEVENDSVLFDLTKRAGLREHKYEYIITNSKDNRGSNTALLYQRDRIKIISKRSYTPTLQSDPLKTTRDILHVTGKVINDEILDIFVCHFPSRREGIKRTRPDRIRCAELLKQKADSLFRIRKKANIIIMGDFNDYPNDISLRESLGARSIKSRVSDKNLYNMFYHYSDKTNTGSYKYKGKWNFIDQFIISGNLLNISSKISIKGKEAHVYSEPFLLHDDNKKYGGQKPFRTYSGFKYLGGYSDHLPIYMDLIIKD
;
A
#
# COMPACT_ATOMS: atom_id res chain seq x y z
N GLY A 1 20.48 -4.56 -4.10
CA GLY A 1 19.05 -4.48 -3.83
C GLY A 1 18.22 -5.49 -4.61
N CYS A 2 18.19 -5.44 -5.93
CA CYS A 2 17.38 -6.34 -6.77
C CYS A 2 17.75 -7.84 -6.63
N ARG A 3 19.02 -8.16 -6.39
CA ARG A 3 19.49 -9.55 -6.24
C ARG A 3 18.97 -10.24 -4.96
N LEU A 4 18.71 -9.51 -3.88
CA LEU A 4 18.19 -10.09 -2.63
C LEU A 4 16.77 -10.63 -2.78
N TRP A 5 15.96 -10.02 -3.64
CA TRP A 5 14.61 -10.49 -3.95
C TRP A 5 14.59 -11.68 -4.91
N GLN A 6 15.66 -11.86 -5.72
CA GLN A 6 15.76 -12.94 -6.70
C GLN A 6 16.32 -14.25 -6.12
N THR A 7 17.10 -14.21 -5.03
CA THR A 7 17.89 -15.35 -4.59
C THR A 7 17.31 -16.19 -3.45
N SER A 8 16.32 -15.69 -2.70
CA SER A 8 15.69 -16.50 -1.66
C SER A 8 14.36 -17.09 -2.14
N GLY A 9 14.22 -18.42 -2.05
CA GLY A 9 12.96 -19.11 -2.33
C GLY A 9 11.79 -18.60 -1.48
N LEU A 10 12.08 -17.94 -0.35
CA LEU A 10 11.11 -17.32 0.55
C LEU A 10 10.66 -15.93 0.06
N ALA A 11 11.58 -15.12 -0.47
CA ALA A 11 11.19 -13.89 -1.15
C ALA A 11 10.28 -14.18 -2.35
N LYS A 12 10.55 -15.27 -3.07
CA LYS A 12 9.65 -15.80 -4.10
C LYS A 12 8.29 -16.21 -3.51
N ARG A 13 8.21 -16.81 -2.33
CA ARG A 13 6.93 -17.18 -1.69
C ARG A 13 6.11 -15.97 -1.23
N LEU A 14 6.73 -14.91 -0.73
CA LEU A 14 6.02 -13.67 -0.34
C LEU A 14 5.52 -12.87 -1.54
N ILE A 15 6.25 -12.92 -2.64
CA ILE A 15 5.81 -12.34 -3.91
C ILE A 15 4.91 -13.35 -4.64
N SER A 16 4.94 -14.63 -4.29
CA SER A 16 4.30 -15.73 -5.01
C SER A 16 2.86 -16.02 -4.61
N GLY A 17 2.35 -15.42 -3.56
CA GLY A 17 0.95 -15.57 -3.20
C GLY A 17 0.26 -14.22 -3.25
N LYS A 18 -0.36 -13.74 -4.29
CA LYS A 18 -1.25 -12.56 -4.34
C LYS A 18 -0.85 -11.34 -3.47
N TYR A 19 0.45 -11.16 -3.13
CA TYR A 19 0.91 -10.12 -2.21
C TYR A 19 1.20 -8.82 -2.94
N LEU A 20 0.48 -7.78 -2.56
CA LEU A 20 0.75 -6.42 -2.94
C LEU A 20 1.71 -5.79 -1.94
N SER A 21 2.85 -5.32 -2.42
CA SER A 21 3.77 -4.51 -1.62
C SER A 21 3.58 -3.04 -1.93
N ILE A 22 3.25 -2.25 -0.91
CA ILE A 22 3.20 -0.81 -0.99
C ILE A 22 4.39 -0.27 -0.21
N VAL A 23 5.27 0.44 -0.89
CA VAL A 23 6.59 0.77 -0.39
C VAL A 23 6.70 2.25 -0.11
N LEU A 24 7.06 2.59 1.12
CA LEU A 24 7.47 3.93 1.50
C LEU A 24 8.98 3.97 1.77
N ARG A 25 9.64 4.98 1.26
CA ARG A 25 11.06 5.22 1.50
C ARG A 25 11.26 6.52 2.27
N GLY A 26 12.18 6.53 3.21
CA GLY A 26 12.58 7.71 3.94
C GLY A 26 14.02 8.10 3.64
N ARG A 27 14.31 9.37 3.68
CA ARG A 27 15.66 9.94 3.50
C ARG A 27 16.17 10.53 4.80
N HIS A 28 17.40 10.17 5.16
CA HIS A 28 18.31 10.99 5.96
C HIS A 28 19.52 11.22 5.05
N ASP A 29 19.72 12.42 4.55
CA ASP A 29 20.82 12.94 3.71
C ASP A 29 21.39 12.04 2.60
N ALA A 30 21.02 10.78 2.55
CA ALA A 30 21.35 9.84 1.50
C ALA A 30 20.06 9.19 1.00
N ILE A 31 19.79 9.36 -0.26
CA ILE A 31 18.65 8.82 -0.99
C ILE A 31 18.61 7.30 -0.82
N CYS A 32 17.68 6.79 0.00
CA CYS A 32 17.28 5.39 -0.07
C CYS A 32 16.42 5.23 -1.33
N HIS A 33 17.04 4.89 -2.43
CA HIS A 33 16.31 4.59 -3.66
C HIS A 33 15.66 3.20 -3.56
N ALA A 34 14.45 3.02 -4.09
CA ALA A 34 14.04 1.73 -4.65
C ALA A 34 15.11 1.33 -5.63
N PRO A 35 15.27 0.05 -5.92
CA PRO A 35 16.16 -0.25 -7.00
C PRO A 35 15.67 0.56 -8.20
N SER A 36 16.17 1.80 -8.29
CA SER A 36 16.16 2.55 -9.51
C SER A 36 16.96 1.69 -10.47
N ALA A 37 16.74 1.82 -11.74
CA ALA A 37 17.59 1.23 -12.79
C ALA A 37 19.10 1.52 -12.59
N GLY A 38 19.49 2.19 -11.51
CA GLY A 38 20.81 2.55 -11.06
C GLY A 38 21.26 2.01 -9.69
N GLY A 39 20.65 0.93 -9.16
CA GLY A 39 21.23 0.15 -8.06
C GLY A 39 21.26 0.82 -6.68
N GLY A 40 20.15 1.36 -6.21
CA GLY A 40 20.02 1.86 -4.83
C GLY A 40 20.31 0.77 -3.79
N LYS A 41 21.22 1.04 -2.85
CA LYS A 41 21.75 0.08 -1.87
C LYS A 41 20.83 -0.22 -0.69
N TYR A 42 19.70 0.49 -0.51
CA TYR A 42 18.93 0.42 0.72
C TYR A 42 17.45 0.02 0.47
N PRO A 43 16.93 -0.96 1.24
CA PRO A 43 15.54 -1.34 1.16
C PRO A 43 14.63 -0.25 1.76
N PRO A 44 13.32 -0.27 1.43
CA PRO A 44 12.36 0.72 1.91
C PRO A 44 12.21 0.70 3.43
N ALA A 45 12.03 1.88 4.04
CA ALA A 45 11.86 2.00 5.49
C ALA A 45 10.53 1.40 5.97
N LEU A 46 9.49 1.45 5.13
CA LEU A 46 8.14 0.94 5.38
C LEU A 46 7.61 0.19 4.19
N VAL A 47 6.94 -0.95 4.44
CA VAL A 47 6.26 -1.73 3.40
C VAL A 47 4.89 -2.17 3.91
N GLY A 48 3.80 -1.66 3.33
CA GLY A 48 2.47 -2.18 3.53
C GLY A 48 2.26 -3.41 2.65
N ILE A 49 1.66 -4.45 3.19
CA ILE A 49 1.42 -5.71 2.48
C ILE A 49 -0.04 -6.11 2.66
N CYS A 50 -0.68 -6.49 1.56
CA CYS A 50 -2.01 -7.07 1.52
C CYS A 50 -1.93 -8.57 1.23
N GLU A 51 -3.00 -9.30 1.57
CA GLU A 51 -3.14 -10.74 1.34
C GLU A 51 -2.08 -11.62 2.05
N VAL A 52 -1.64 -11.20 3.22
CA VAL A 52 -0.74 -12.00 4.05
C VAL A 52 -1.53 -13.13 4.71
N GLU A 53 -1.04 -14.35 4.56
CA GLU A 53 -1.70 -15.53 5.09
C GLU A 53 -1.61 -15.59 6.63
N ASN A 54 -0.38 -15.49 7.15
CA ASN A 54 -0.13 -15.63 8.58
C ASN A 54 1.20 -14.99 9.03
N ASP A 55 1.42 -15.02 10.34
CA ASP A 55 2.62 -14.51 10.99
C ASP A 55 3.91 -15.23 10.56
N SER A 56 3.85 -16.56 10.36
CA SER A 56 5.02 -17.36 10.02
C SER A 56 5.69 -16.93 8.72
N VAL A 57 4.88 -16.49 7.72
CA VAL A 57 5.38 -15.99 6.44
C VAL A 57 6.21 -14.71 6.65
N LEU A 58 5.75 -13.80 7.49
CA LEU A 58 6.46 -12.56 7.79
C LEU A 58 7.69 -12.80 8.67
N PHE A 59 7.59 -13.72 9.63
CA PHE A 59 8.73 -14.15 10.43
C PHE A 59 9.86 -14.71 9.55
N ASP A 60 9.53 -15.62 8.66
CA ASP A 60 10.50 -16.20 7.73
C ASP A 60 11.13 -15.12 6.84
N LEU A 61 10.34 -14.17 6.34
CA LEU A 61 10.85 -13.06 5.53
C LEU A 61 11.84 -12.18 6.30
N THR A 62 11.48 -11.79 7.51
CA THR A 62 12.22 -10.76 8.27
C THR A 62 13.36 -11.36 9.08
N LYS A 63 13.28 -12.65 9.49
CA LYS A 63 14.25 -13.27 10.40
C LYS A 63 15.12 -14.34 9.72
N ARG A 64 14.65 -14.97 8.64
CA ARG A 64 15.36 -16.10 7.99
C ARG A 64 15.77 -15.82 6.54
N ALA A 65 15.12 -14.88 5.86
CA ALA A 65 15.40 -14.54 4.48
C ALA A 65 16.23 -13.25 4.35
N GLY A 66 16.36 -12.74 3.12
CA GLY A 66 17.23 -11.61 2.77
C GLY A 66 16.93 -10.26 3.47
N LEU A 67 15.81 -10.14 4.22
CA LEU A 67 15.52 -8.93 4.99
C LEU A 67 16.11 -8.95 6.41
N ARG A 68 16.69 -10.07 6.86
CA ARG A 68 17.28 -10.21 8.20
C ARG A 68 18.31 -9.12 8.53
N GLU A 69 19.19 -8.82 7.58
CA GLU A 69 20.27 -7.84 7.77
C GLU A 69 19.78 -6.39 7.79
N HIS A 70 18.55 -6.13 7.35
CA HIS A 70 17.98 -4.80 7.21
C HIS A 70 17.12 -4.37 8.40
N LYS A 71 17.20 -5.09 9.54
CA LYS A 71 16.53 -4.76 10.81
C LYS A 71 15.02 -4.59 10.70
N TYR A 72 14.36 -5.35 9.81
CA TYR A 72 12.92 -5.33 9.71
C TYR A 72 12.24 -6.04 10.88
N GLU A 73 11.17 -5.39 11.31
CA GLU A 73 10.12 -5.96 12.14
C GLU A 73 8.78 -5.86 11.39
N TYR A 74 7.74 -6.51 11.91
CA TYR A 74 6.43 -6.50 11.27
C TYR A 74 5.29 -6.40 12.27
N ILE A 75 4.15 -5.91 11.77
CA ILE A 75 2.87 -5.91 12.45
C ILE A 75 1.87 -6.49 11.46
N ILE A 76 1.06 -7.45 11.89
CA ILE A 76 0.02 -8.10 11.10
C ILE A 76 -1.32 -7.99 11.82
N THR A 77 -2.41 -7.85 11.06
CA THR A 77 -3.77 -7.99 11.58
C THR A 77 -4.11 -9.47 11.84
N ASN A 78 -5.13 -9.71 12.63
CA ASN A 78 -5.75 -11.03 12.79
C ASN A 78 -7.20 -10.94 12.33
N SER A 79 -7.35 -10.71 11.04
CA SER A 79 -8.66 -10.49 10.42
C SER A 79 -9.49 -11.78 10.42
N LYS A 80 -10.79 -11.65 10.69
CA LYS A 80 -11.74 -12.76 10.56
C LYS A 80 -12.22 -12.97 9.13
N ASP A 81 -11.42 -12.56 8.12
CA ASP A 81 -11.74 -12.80 6.70
C ASP A 81 -11.77 -14.30 6.40
N ASN A 82 -12.86 -14.79 5.81
CA ASN A 82 -13.06 -16.21 5.54
C ASN A 82 -12.00 -16.84 4.61
N ARG A 83 -11.16 -16.02 3.96
CA ARG A 83 -10.06 -16.47 3.09
C ARG A 83 -8.72 -16.47 3.82
N GLY A 84 -8.70 -16.16 5.13
CA GLY A 84 -7.47 -16.08 5.93
C GLY A 84 -6.52 -14.96 5.50
N SER A 85 -7.05 -13.90 4.87
CA SER A 85 -6.25 -12.82 4.31
C SER A 85 -6.09 -11.67 5.31
N ASN A 86 -4.86 -11.24 5.55
CA ASN A 86 -4.51 -10.17 6.46
C ASN A 86 -3.83 -9.01 5.75
N THR A 87 -3.77 -7.86 6.43
CA THR A 87 -2.91 -6.73 6.10
C THR A 87 -1.74 -6.67 7.08
N ALA A 88 -0.59 -6.23 6.60
CA ALA A 88 0.60 -6.12 7.43
C ALA A 88 1.44 -4.89 7.08
N LEU A 89 2.26 -4.46 8.04
CA LEU A 89 3.27 -3.44 7.87
C LEU A 89 4.63 -4.00 8.27
N LEU A 90 5.60 -3.99 7.32
CA LEU A 90 7.01 -4.16 7.64
C LEU A 90 7.63 -2.78 7.87
N TYR A 91 8.51 -2.69 8.84
CA TYR A 91 9.22 -1.43 9.14
C TYR A 91 10.65 -1.70 9.61
N GLN A 92 11.55 -0.80 9.26
CA GLN A 92 12.91 -0.82 9.78
C GLN A 92 12.93 -0.16 11.17
N ARG A 93 13.29 -0.93 12.22
CA ARG A 93 13.25 -0.48 13.63
C ARG A 93 14.23 0.63 13.97
N ASP A 94 15.23 0.86 13.13
CA ASP A 94 16.16 1.99 13.25
C ASP A 94 15.68 3.27 12.55
N ARG A 95 14.59 3.20 11.80
CA ARG A 95 13.95 4.32 11.11
C ARG A 95 12.66 4.77 11.77
N ILE A 96 11.93 3.83 12.35
CA ILE A 96 10.62 4.09 12.97
C ILE A 96 10.50 3.31 14.26
N LYS A 97 10.21 4.03 15.35
CA LYS A 97 9.84 3.47 16.65
C LYS A 97 8.31 3.39 16.73
N ILE A 98 7.77 2.20 16.85
CA ILE A 98 6.32 2.01 16.98
C ILE A 98 5.84 2.45 18.36
N ILE A 99 4.78 3.27 18.39
CA ILE A 99 4.13 3.78 19.61
C ILE A 99 2.87 2.98 19.89
N SER A 100 2.03 2.74 18.86
CA SER A 100 0.81 1.98 19.00
C SER A 100 0.41 1.28 17.72
N LYS A 101 -0.35 0.19 17.86
CA LYS A 101 -0.97 -0.55 16.76
C LYS A 101 -2.42 -0.83 17.08
N ARG A 102 -3.29 -0.73 16.09
CA ARG A 102 -4.73 -1.02 16.20
C ARG A 102 -5.23 -1.66 14.92
N SER A 103 -6.22 -2.54 15.05
CA SER A 103 -6.99 -3.09 13.94
C SER A 103 -8.41 -2.59 14.02
N TYR A 104 -9.00 -2.24 12.90
CA TYR A 104 -10.39 -1.82 12.81
C TYR A 104 -11.12 -2.73 11.83
N THR A 105 -12.12 -3.44 12.31
CA THR A 105 -12.94 -4.34 11.51
C THR A 105 -14.11 -3.58 10.88
N PRO A 106 -14.17 -3.46 9.54
CA PRO A 106 -15.32 -2.85 8.88
C PRO A 106 -16.55 -3.74 8.99
N THR A 107 -17.71 -3.15 9.29
CA THR A 107 -19.01 -3.82 9.17
C THR A 107 -19.52 -3.64 7.74
N LEU A 108 -19.74 -4.74 7.03
CA LEU A 108 -20.19 -4.70 5.63
C LEU A 108 -21.68 -4.39 5.54
N GLN A 109 -22.07 -3.63 4.53
CA GLN A 109 -23.47 -3.28 4.31
C GLN A 109 -24.24 -4.40 3.57
N SER A 110 -23.56 -5.14 2.69
CA SER A 110 -24.16 -6.23 1.94
C SER A 110 -24.60 -7.40 2.81
N ASP A 111 -23.86 -7.65 3.89
CA ASP A 111 -24.13 -8.67 4.90
C ASP A 111 -23.35 -8.33 6.18
N PRO A 112 -24.02 -7.90 7.25
CA PRO A 112 -23.37 -7.57 8.51
C PRO A 112 -22.64 -8.73 9.19
N LEU A 113 -22.99 -9.97 8.86
CA LEU A 113 -22.33 -11.18 9.37
C LEU A 113 -21.11 -11.58 8.56
N LYS A 114 -20.99 -11.05 7.34
CA LYS A 114 -19.83 -11.29 6.47
C LYS A 114 -18.62 -10.49 6.97
N THR A 115 -17.54 -11.18 7.17
CA THR A 115 -16.27 -10.58 7.60
C THR A 115 -15.41 -10.15 6.42
N THR A 116 -14.56 -9.16 6.63
CA THR A 116 -13.54 -8.71 5.67
C THR A 116 -12.24 -8.42 6.41
N ARG A 117 -11.22 -8.03 5.66
CA ARG A 117 -9.91 -7.68 6.23
C ARG A 117 -10.01 -6.45 7.10
N ASP A 118 -9.31 -6.50 8.22
CA ASP A 118 -9.15 -5.35 9.10
C ASP A 118 -8.31 -4.25 8.42
N ILE A 119 -8.62 -3.02 8.78
CA ILE A 119 -7.78 -1.86 8.50
C ILE A 119 -6.71 -1.81 9.60
N LEU A 120 -5.46 -2.02 9.26
CA LEU A 120 -4.34 -1.86 10.18
C LEU A 120 -4.02 -0.39 10.35
N HIS A 121 -3.94 0.09 11.58
CA HIS A 121 -3.44 1.42 11.93
C HIS A 121 -2.22 1.30 12.85
N VAL A 122 -1.13 1.92 12.47
CA VAL A 122 0.11 1.97 13.21
C VAL A 122 0.51 3.43 13.41
N THR A 123 0.77 3.81 14.65
CA THR A 123 1.38 5.10 14.98
C THR A 123 2.84 4.87 15.30
N GLY A 124 3.73 5.54 14.60
CA GLY A 124 5.16 5.47 14.80
C GLY A 124 5.78 6.85 14.98
N LYS A 125 6.96 6.87 15.57
CA LYS A 125 7.84 8.03 15.69
C LYS A 125 9.02 7.82 14.74
N VAL A 126 9.20 8.72 13.79
CA VAL A 126 10.31 8.67 12.84
C VAL A 126 11.57 9.29 13.45
N ILE A 127 12.69 9.19 12.76
CA ILE A 127 14.03 9.56 13.26
C ILE A 127 14.18 11.02 13.76
N ASN A 128 13.35 11.95 13.26
CA ASN A 128 13.30 13.34 13.71
C ASN A 128 12.23 13.61 14.77
N ASP A 129 11.79 12.57 15.47
CA ASP A 129 10.78 12.60 16.53
C ASP A 129 9.35 12.95 16.11
N GLU A 130 9.11 13.21 14.84
CA GLU A 130 7.77 13.47 14.32
C GLU A 130 6.90 12.20 14.32
N ILE A 131 5.61 12.38 14.58
CA ILE A 131 4.64 11.29 14.58
C ILE A 131 4.14 11.06 13.16
N LEU A 132 4.13 9.80 12.77
CA LEU A 132 3.57 9.31 11.52
C LEU A 132 2.49 8.26 11.81
N ASP A 133 1.27 8.51 11.33
CA ASP A 133 0.15 7.58 11.41
C ASP A 133 -0.01 6.86 10.06
N ILE A 134 0.05 5.54 10.06
CA ILE A 134 0.08 4.70 8.87
C ILE A 134 -1.13 3.77 8.89
N PHE A 135 -1.90 3.76 7.81
CA PHE A 135 -2.97 2.78 7.61
C PHE A 135 -2.61 1.86 6.45
N VAL A 136 -2.81 0.56 6.64
CA VAL A 136 -2.75 -0.44 5.57
C VAL A 136 -4.14 -1.02 5.38
N CYS A 137 -4.65 -0.92 4.16
CA CYS A 137 -6.02 -1.26 3.79
C CYS A 137 -6.07 -2.30 2.69
N HIS A 138 -7.07 -3.19 2.75
CA HIS A 138 -7.44 -4.04 1.64
C HIS A 138 -8.98 -4.15 1.59
N PHE A 139 -9.60 -3.32 0.75
CA PHE A 139 -11.05 -3.22 0.66
C PHE A 139 -11.69 -4.42 -0.06
N PRO A 140 -13.00 -4.66 0.12
CA PRO A 140 -13.73 -5.73 -0.56
C PRO A 140 -13.59 -5.67 -2.08
N SER A 141 -13.32 -6.83 -2.70
CA SER A 141 -13.07 -6.94 -4.13
C SER A 141 -14.33 -6.69 -4.98
N ARG A 142 -14.12 -6.36 -6.26
CA ARG A 142 -15.20 -6.18 -7.26
C ARG A 142 -15.70 -7.50 -7.85
N ARG A 143 -15.20 -8.66 -7.39
CA ARG A 143 -15.43 -9.97 -8.02
C ARG A 143 -16.91 -10.34 -8.13
N GLU A 144 -17.73 -9.99 -7.14
CA GLU A 144 -19.19 -10.22 -7.14
C GLU A 144 -19.98 -9.13 -7.89
N GLY A 145 -19.30 -8.25 -8.64
CA GLY A 145 -19.88 -7.15 -9.39
C GLY A 145 -19.67 -5.79 -8.71
N ILE A 146 -19.29 -4.79 -9.51
CA ILE A 146 -18.92 -3.45 -9.03
C ILE A 146 -20.05 -2.80 -8.22
N LYS A 147 -21.30 -2.84 -8.76
CA LYS A 147 -22.45 -2.20 -8.11
C LYS A 147 -22.83 -2.91 -6.81
N ARG A 148 -22.79 -4.26 -6.80
CA ARG A 148 -23.16 -5.06 -5.63
C ARG A 148 -22.19 -4.86 -4.46
N THR A 149 -20.90 -4.78 -4.73
CA THR A 149 -19.84 -4.69 -3.70
C THR A 149 -19.45 -3.25 -3.33
N ARG A 150 -19.94 -2.25 -4.06
CA ARG A 150 -19.67 -0.83 -3.79
C ARG A 150 -20.07 -0.38 -2.38
N PRO A 151 -21.26 -0.75 -1.84
CA PRO A 151 -21.66 -0.36 -0.50
C PRO A 151 -20.65 -0.79 0.57
N ASP A 152 -20.07 -1.98 0.43
CA ASP A 152 -19.07 -2.48 1.39
C ASP A 152 -17.77 -1.67 1.37
N ARG A 153 -17.30 -1.26 0.17
CA ARG A 153 -16.13 -0.38 0.05
C ARG A 153 -16.42 1.02 0.58
N ILE A 154 -17.64 1.53 0.42
CA ILE A 154 -18.10 2.78 1.04
C ILE A 154 -18.00 2.67 2.57
N ARG A 155 -18.49 1.59 3.19
CA ARG A 155 -18.40 1.40 4.65
C ARG A 155 -16.95 1.33 5.15
N CYS A 156 -16.06 0.65 4.41
CA CYS A 156 -14.63 0.66 4.72
C CYS A 156 -14.05 2.08 4.67
N ALA A 157 -14.42 2.86 3.65
CA ALA A 157 -13.97 4.23 3.46
C ALA A 157 -14.50 5.18 4.55
N GLU A 158 -15.75 5.05 4.95
CA GLU A 158 -16.38 5.81 6.06
C GLU A 158 -15.67 5.53 7.39
N LEU A 159 -15.42 4.25 7.71
CA LEU A 159 -14.66 3.88 8.90
C LEU A 159 -13.26 4.50 8.89
N LEU A 160 -12.56 4.40 7.76
CA LEU A 160 -11.22 4.98 7.59
C LEU A 160 -11.24 6.50 7.74
N LYS A 161 -12.25 7.17 7.14
CA LYS A 161 -12.48 8.62 7.29
C LYS A 161 -12.67 9.01 8.75
N GLN A 162 -13.51 8.29 9.48
CA GLN A 162 -13.74 8.52 10.92
C GLN A 162 -12.42 8.46 11.71
N LYS A 163 -11.54 7.48 11.40
CA LYS A 163 -10.24 7.35 12.08
C LYS A 163 -9.29 8.48 11.70
N ALA A 164 -9.21 8.83 10.42
CA ALA A 164 -8.40 9.96 9.96
C ALA A 164 -8.87 11.29 10.57
N ASP A 165 -10.19 11.54 10.64
CA ASP A 165 -10.74 12.74 11.27
C ASP A 165 -10.44 12.81 12.76
N SER A 166 -10.41 11.67 13.43
CA SER A 166 -10.00 11.62 14.85
C SER A 166 -8.54 12.05 15.02
N LEU A 167 -7.66 11.65 14.12
CA LEU A 167 -6.25 12.10 14.12
C LEU A 167 -6.13 13.59 13.82
N PHE A 168 -6.91 14.12 12.87
CA PHE A 168 -6.92 15.56 12.57
C PHE A 168 -7.41 16.42 13.75
N ARG A 169 -8.22 15.85 14.66
CA ARG A 169 -8.66 16.55 15.89
C ARG A 169 -7.57 16.59 16.95
N ILE A 170 -6.85 15.49 17.14
CA ILE A 170 -5.87 15.35 18.23
C ILE A 170 -4.45 15.75 17.85
N ARG A 171 -4.12 15.84 16.56
CA ARG A 171 -2.80 16.24 16.06
C ARG A 171 -2.84 17.67 15.56
N LYS A 172 -1.94 18.52 16.06
CA LYS A 172 -1.76 19.89 15.53
C LYS A 172 -1.40 19.88 14.04
N LYS A 173 -0.47 18.99 13.67
CA LYS A 173 -0.09 18.65 12.29
C LYS A 173 -0.12 17.15 12.16
N ALA A 174 -1.07 16.63 11.40
CA ALA A 174 -1.24 15.19 11.22
C ALA A 174 -0.45 14.72 9.99
N ASN A 175 0.54 13.84 10.20
CA ASN A 175 1.21 13.13 9.12
C ASN A 175 0.53 11.76 8.99
N ILE A 176 -0.39 11.64 8.04
CA ILE A 176 -1.17 10.43 7.80
C ILE A 176 -0.83 9.88 6.44
N ILE A 177 -0.52 8.59 6.38
CA ILE A 177 -0.35 7.83 5.15
C ILE A 177 -1.32 6.66 5.18
N ILE A 178 -2.16 6.57 4.19
CA ILE A 178 -3.09 5.48 3.96
C ILE A 178 -2.66 4.80 2.68
N MET A 179 -2.45 3.48 2.72
CA MET A 179 -1.98 2.71 1.58
C MET A 179 -2.69 1.37 1.50
N GLY A 180 -2.79 0.81 0.31
CA GLY A 180 -3.34 -0.53 0.12
C GLY A 180 -4.06 -0.70 -1.20
N ASP A 181 -4.65 -1.89 -1.33
CA ASP A 181 -5.60 -2.22 -2.39
C ASP A 181 -7.01 -1.77 -1.99
N PHE A 182 -7.47 -0.69 -2.60
CA PHE A 182 -8.81 -0.16 -2.35
C PHE A 182 -9.88 -0.83 -3.21
N ASN A 183 -9.49 -1.66 -4.17
CA ASN A 183 -10.41 -2.28 -5.13
C ASN A 183 -11.37 -1.28 -5.81
N ASP A 184 -11.07 0.01 -5.75
CA ASP A 184 -11.78 1.12 -6.39
C ASP A 184 -10.78 2.09 -7.02
N TYR A 185 -11.23 2.85 -8.00
CA TYR A 185 -10.39 3.87 -8.66
C TYR A 185 -10.30 5.13 -7.79
N PRO A 186 -9.27 5.98 -8.00
CA PRO A 186 -9.10 7.20 -7.21
C PRO A 186 -10.33 8.14 -7.22
N ASN A 187 -11.11 8.12 -8.29
CA ASN A 187 -12.32 8.94 -8.48
C ASN A 187 -13.63 8.21 -8.16
N ASP A 188 -13.59 6.95 -7.71
CA ASP A 188 -14.79 6.24 -7.27
C ASP A 188 -15.37 6.86 -5.98
N ILE A 189 -16.69 6.70 -5.80
CA ILE A 189 -17.46 7.29 -4.70
C ILE A 189 -16.86 6.99 -3.33
N SER A 190 -16.41 5.75 -3.09
CA SER A 190 -15.81 5.33 -1.82
C SER A 190 -14.58 6.19 -1.45
N LEU A 191 -13.73 6.51 -2.41
CA LEU A 191 -12.50 7.28 -2.14
C LEU A 191 -12.71 8.78 -2.26
N ARG A 192 -13.41 9.21 -3.32
CA ARG A 192 -13.63 10.64 -3.58
C ARG A 192 -14.60 11.28 -2.58
N GLU A 193 -15.73 10.61 -2.30
CA GLU A 193 -16.81 11.18 -1.49
C GLU A 193 -16.76 10.65 -0.04
N SER A 194 -16.80 9.32 0.13
CA SER A 194 -16.90 8.72 1.47
C SER A 194 -15.62 8.91 2.28
N LEU A 195 -14.44 8.71 1.70
CA LEU A 195 -13.16 9.02 2.35
C LEU A 195 -12.81 10.50 2.26
N GLY A 196 -13.29 11.20 1.23
CA GLY A 196 -12.98 12.61 0.98
C GLY A 196 -11.57 12.84 0.45
N ALA A 197 -10.99 11.84 -0.24
CA ALA A 197 -9.66 11.95 -0.83
C ALA A 197 -9.70 12.84 -2.08
N ARG A 198 -8.97 13.96 -2.02
CA ARG A 198 -8.95 14.99 -3.05
C ARG A 198 -7.80 14.79 -4.04
N SER A 199 -7.88 15.50 -5.15
CA SER A 199 -6.74 15.66 -6.05
C SER A 199 -5.63 16.48 -5.40
N ILE A 200 -4.37 16.09 -5.60
CA ILE A 200 -3.19 16.87 -5.17
C ILE A 200 -3.08 18.23 -5.88
N LYS A 201 -3.78 18.42 -7.00
CA LYS A 201 -3.87 19.71 -7.71
C LYS A 201 -4.89 20.67 -7.10
N SER A 202 -5.74 20.22 -6.19
CA SER A 202 -6.67 21.08 -5.49
C SER A 202 -5.95 21.90 -4.41
N ARG A 203 -6.61 22.97 -3.91
CA ARG A 203 -6.06 23.75 -2.80
C ARG A 203 -5.72 22.84 -1.61
N VAL A 204 -4.46 22.87 -1.20
CA VAL A 204 -3.97 22.04 -0.11
C VAL A 204 -4.36 22.62 1.25
N SER A 205 -4.90 21.79 2.11
CA SER A 205 -5.17 22.06 3.53
C SER A 205 -4.65 20.91 4.38
N ASP A 206 -3.98 21.19 5.48
CA ASP A 206 -3.34 20.21 6.35
C ASP A 206 -4.31 19.15 6.89
N LYS A 207 -5.60 19.52 7.03
CA LYS A 207 -6.67 18.65 7.57
C LYS A 207 -7.49 17.92 6.51
N ASN A 208 -7.01 17.85 5.27
CA ASN A 208 -7.64 17.09 4.20
C ASN A 208 -6.77 15.92 3.77
N LEU A 209 -7.41 14.93 3.16
CA LEU A 209 -6.77 13.79 2.53
C LEU A 209 -6.63 14.01 1.02
N TYR A 210 -5.52 13.56 0.45
CA TYR A 210 -5.15 13.72 -0.96
C TYR A 210 -4.70 12.38 -1.53
N ASN A 211 -5.28 11.99 -2.65
CA ASN A 211 -4.94 10.77 -3.37
C ASN A 211 -3.81 11.06 -4.37
N MET A 212 -2.69 10.37 -4.21
CA MET A 212 -1.49 10.57 -5.03
C MET A 212 -1.67 10.08 -6.47
N PHE A 213 -2.64 9.21 -6.72
CA PHE A 213 -2.95 8.66 -8.04
C PHE A 213 -4.21 9.27 -8.70
N TYR A 214 -4.77 10.35 -8.13
CA TYR A 214 -6.03 10.93 -8.60
C TYR A 214 -6.04 11.31 -10.09
N HIS A 215 -4.89 11.68 -10.64
CA HIS A 215 -4.74 12.11 -12.04
C HIS A 215 -4.36 11.00 -13.01
N TYR A 216 -4.07 9.81 -12.52
CA TYR A 216 -3.82 8.65 -13.35
C TYR A 216 -5.15 7.97 -13.68
N SER A 217 -6.04 8.70 -14.36
CA SER A 217 -7.29 8.12 -14.85
C SER A 217 -7.07 7.40 -16.19
N ASP A 218 -8.01 6.59 -16.58
CA ASP A 218 -8.25 5.67 -17.70
C ASP A 218 -7.44 5.78 -19.03
N LYS A 219 -6.54 6.74 -19.17
CA LYS A 219 -5.80 7.01 -20.42
C LYS A 219 -4.33 6.62 -20.40
N THR A 220 -3.83 6.08 -19.30
CA THR A 220 -2.42 5.67 -19.21
C THR A 220 -2.28 4.17 -19.48
N ASN A 221 -1.27 3.82 -20.30
CA ASN A 221 -0.87 2.42 -20.50
C ASN A 221 -0.08 1.87 -19.30
N THR A 222 -0.38 2.34 -18.09
CA THR A 222 0.27 1.95 -16.85
C THR A 222 -0.73 1.90 -15.70
N GLY A 223 -0.41 1.12 -14.68
CA GLY A 223 -1.21 0.96 -13.48
C GLY A 223 -0.58 -0.09 -12.58
N SER A 224 -1.14 -0.29 -11.42
CA SER A 224 -0.72 -1.36 -10.50
C SER A 224 -1.36 -2.71 -10.82
N TYR A 225 -2.50 -2.72 -11.48
CA TYR A 225 -3.28 -3.92 -11.82
C TYR A 225 -3.78 -3.87 -13.26
N LYS A 226 -3.73 -5.00 -13.98
CA LYS A 226 -4.25 -5.10 -15.35
C LYS A 226 -5.41 -6.09 -15.44
N TYR A 227 -6.56 -5.61 -15.90
CA TYR A 227 -7.76 -6.44 -16.09
C TYR A 227 -8.35 -6.25 -17.48
N LYS A 228 -8.55 -7.36 -18.22
CA LYS A 228 -9.10 -7.37 -19.60
C LYS A 228 -8.41 -6.33 -20.51
N GLY A 229 -7.08 -6.28 -20.45
CA GLY A 229 -6.26 -5.38 -21.27
C GLY A 229 -6.11 -3.96 -20.77
N LYS A 230 -6.88 -3.54 -19.77
CA LYS A 230 -6.83 -2.18 -19.20
C LYS A 230 -6.03 -2.15 -17.91
N TRP A 231 -5.08 -1.23 -17.81
CA TRP A 231 -4.38 -0.91 -16.59
C TRP A 231 -5.25 -0.08 -15.65
N ASN A 232 -5.10 -0.31 -14.35
CA ASN A 232 -5.91 0.32 -13.30
C ASN A 232 -5.04 0.67 -12.11
N PHE A 233 -5.38 1.76 -11.41
CA PHE A 233 -4.79 2.18 -10.14
C PHE A 233 -5.75 1.87 -9.01
N ILE A 234 -5.82 0.60 -8.58
CA ILE A 234 -6.61 0.18 -7.42
C ILE A 234 -5.77 0.12 -6.14
N ASP A 235 -4.46 0.09 -6.30
CA ASP A 235 -3.47 0.24 -5.26
C ASP A 235 -3.06 1.70 -5.19
N GLN A 236 -3.20 2.33 -4.01
CA GLN A 236 -3.07 3.77 -3.92
C GLN A 236 -2.41 4.23 -2.63
N PHE A 237 -1.83 5.42 -2.68
CA PHE A 237 -1.47 6.21 -1.52
C PHE A 237 -2.44 7.38 -1.37
N ILE A 238 -2.99 7.53 -0.17
CA ILE A 238 -3.78 8.68 0.25
C ILE A 238 -3.10 9.28 1.46
N ILE A 239 -2.83 10.58 1.43
CA ILE A 239 -2.00 11.24 2.43
C ILE A 239 -2.69 12.48 3.00
N SER A 240 -2.31 12.89 4.22
CA SER A 240 -2.72 14.19 4.76
C SER A 240 -2.03 15.36 4.05
N GLY A 241 -2.69 16.50 3.97
CA GLY A 241 -2.15 17.68 3.30
C GLY A 241 -0.87 18.23 3.92
N ASN A 242 -0.63 17.99 5.22
CA ASN A 242 0.64 18.37 5.85
C ASN A 242 1.86 17.71 5.15
N LEU A 243 1.71 16.49 4.65
CA LEU A 243 2.78 15.79 3.91
C LEU A 243 3.04 16.35 2.50
N LEU A 244 2.11 17.15 1.95
CA LEU A 244 2.29 17.88 0.68
C LEU A 244 3.01 19.21 0.87
N ASN A 245 3.14 19.69 2.11
CA ASN A 245 3.83 20.92 2.41
C ASN A 245 5.33 20.68 2.52
N ILE A 246 6.10 21.19 1.57
CA ILE A 246 7.55 21.04 1.52
C ILE A 246 8.27 21.64 2.76
N SER A 247 7.63 22.58 3.46
CA SER A 247 8.18 23.19 4.69
C SER A 247 7.92 22.33 5.94
N SER A 248 7.12 21.27 5.83
CA SER A 248 6.89 20.34 6.95
C SER A 248 8.14 19.51 7.24
N LYS A 249 8.29 19.09 8.50
CA LYS A 249 9.39 18.21 8.93
C LYS A 249 9.35 16.83 8.28
N ILE A 250 8.16 16.39 7.84
CA ILE A 250 7.96 15.24 6.96
C ILE A 250 7.20 15.70 5.73
N SER A 251 7.68 15.38 4.55
CA SER A 251 6.99 15.71 3.30
C SER A 251 7.23 14.64 2.23
N ILE A 252 6.34 14.58 1.23
CA ILE A 252 6.51 13.71 0.07
C ILE A 252 7.47 14.39 -0.92
N LYS A 253 8.52 13.66 -1.32
CA LYS A 253 9.47 14.12 -2.32
C LYS A 253 8.77 14.28 -3.67
N GLY A 254 8.93 15.44 -4.30
CA GLY A 254 8.33 15.71 -5.62
C GLY A 254 6.81 15.74 -5.64
N LYS A 255 6.13 15.44 -4.52
CA LYS A 255 4.67 15.21 -4.46
C LYS A 255 4.22 14.13 -5.45
N GLU A 256 4.99 13.08 -5.58
CA GLU A 256 4.79 12.02 -6.57
C GLU A 256 4.72 10.64 -5.91
N ALA A 257 3.93 9.76 -6.53
CA ALA A 257 3.91 8.34 -6.27
C ALA A 257 4.03 7.59 -7.59
N HIS A 258 4.62 6.42 -7.56
CA HIS A 258 5.03 5.67 -8.74
C HIS A 258 4.59 4.22 -8.66
N VAL A 259 4.47 3.57 -9.83
CA VAL A 259 4.36 2.12 -9.95
C VAL A 259 5.76 1.56 -10.23
N TYR A 260 6.12 0.50 -9.53
CA TYR A 260 7.36 -0.22 -9.75
C TYR A 260 7.11 -1.34 -10.76
N SER A 261 7.54 -1.12 -12.01
CA SER A 261 7.22 -1.97 -13.18
C SER A 261 8.46 -2.51 -13.88
N GLU A 262 9.40 -3.04 -13.12
CA GLU A 262 10.61 -3.65 -13.69
C GLU A 262 10.27 -4.87 -14.55
N PRO A 263 11.06 -5.15 -15.61
CA PRO A 263 10.77 -6.22 -16.57
C PRO A 263 10.53 -7.60 -15.96
N PHE A 264 11.23 -7.93 -14.86
CA PHE A 264 11.05 -9.23 -14.19
C PHE A 264 9.69 -9.38 -13.48
N LEU A 265 8.98 -8.27 -13.22
CA LEU A 265 7.63 -8.28 -12.64
C LEU A 265 6.54 -8.39 -13.71
N LEU A 266 6.91 -8.34 -14.97
CA LEU A 266 5.99 -8.29 -16.09
C LEU A 266 6.09 -9.58 -16.92
N HIS A 267 4.99 -9.90 -17.56
CA HIS A 267 4.84 -11.02 -18.48
C HIS A 267 3.90 -10.60 -19.61
N ASP A 268 4.08 -11.17 -20.79
CA ASP A 268 3.21 -10.89 -21.93
C ASP A 268 1.76 -11.25 -21.62
N ASP A 269 0.85 -10.35 -21.96
CA ASP A 269 -0.58 -10.63 -21.87
C ASP A 269 -1.00 -11.54 -23.05
N ASN A 270 -2.20 -12.11 -22.97
CA ASN A 270 -2.69 -12.95 -24.04
C ASN A 270 -2.85 -12.15 -25.35
N LYS A 271 -2.86 -12.86 -26.49
CA LYS A 271 -2.98 -12.27 -27.83
C LYS A 271 -4.20 -11.35 -27.99
N LYS A 272 -5.29 -11.60 -27.23
CA LYS A 272 -6.53 -10.81 -27.28
C LYS A 272 -6.33 -9.39 -26.75
N TYR A 273 -5.50 -9.22 -25.71
CA TYR A 273 -5.34 -7.94 -25.02
C TYR A 273 -4.03 -7.25 -25.33
N GLY A 274 -3.01 -8.01 -25.71
CA GLY A 274 -1.69 -7.53 -26.08
C GLY A 274 -0.90 -6.85 -24.95
N GLY A 275 0.35 -6.55 -25.23
CA GLY A 275 1.26 -5.90 -24.30
C GLY A 275 1.56 -6.74 -23.05
N GLN A 276 2.04 -6.09 -22.00
CA GLN A 276 2.48 -6.75 -20.77
C GLN A 276 1.44 -6.61 -19.65
N LYS A 277 1.50 -7.52 -18.70
CA LYS A 277 0.74 -7.53 -17.44
C LYS A 277 1.60 -7.98 -16.28
N PRO A 278 1.18 -7.79 -15.01
CA PRO A 278 1.90 -8.33 -13.87
C PRO A 278 2.09 -9.85 -13.99
N PHE A 279 3.32 -10.29 -13.71
CA PHE A 279 3.67 -11.71 -13.74
C PHE A 279 3.23 -12.37 -12.43
N ARG A 280 2.02 -12.90 -12.44
CA ARG A 280 1.40 -13.54 -11.27
C ARG A 280 1.95 -14.93 -10.99
N THR A 281 1.88 -15.35 -9.75
CA THR A 281 2.29 -16.69 -9.33
C THR A 281 1.36 -17.77 -9.83
N TYR A 282 0.06 -17.53 -9.77
CA TYR A 282 -0.98 -18.48 -10.16
C TYR A 282 -2.00 -17.84 -11.10
N SER A 283 -2.56 -18.66 -11.99
CA SER A 283 -3.78 -18.37 -12.76
C SER A 283 -4.77 -19.50 -12.52
N GLY A 284 -5.78 -19.24 -11.67
CA GLY A 284 -6.56 -20.31 -11.08
C GLY A 284 -5.67 -21.26 -10.29
N PHE A 285 -5.71 -22.55 -10.60
CA PHE A 285 -4.85 -23.58 -9.95
C PHE A 285 -3.49 -23.78 -10.65
N LYS A 286 -3.26 -23.14 -11.80
CA LYS A 286 -2.01 -23.30 -12.55
C LYS A 286 -0.93 -22.38 -11.97
N TYR A 287 0.19 -22.99 -11.53
CA TYR A 287 1.39 -22.26 -11.12
C TYR A 287 2.11 -21.68 -12.34
N LEU A 288 2.43 -20.39 -12.33
CA LEU A 288 3.09 -19.67 -13.42
C LEU A 288 4.52 -19.24 -13.06
N GLY A 289 4.90 -19.31 -11.81
CA GLY A 289 6.24 -18.98 -11.34
C GLY A 289 6.55 -17.48 -11.21
N GLY A 290 5.55 -16.62 -11.36
CA GLY A 290 5.71 -15.17 -11.19
C GLY A 290 5.60 -14.72 -9.74
N TYR A 291 5.26 -13.45 -9.54
CA TYR A 291 5.34 -12.77 -8.24
C TYR A 291 3.97 -12.38 -7.68
N SER A 292 3.24 -11.48 -8.35
CA SER A 292 1.93 -10.98 -7.94
C SER A 292 1.11 -10.58 -9.16
N ASP A 293 -0.21 -10.54 -9.04
CA ASP A 293 -1.09 -9.97 -10.07
C ASP A 293 -1.24 -8.44 -9.95
N HIS A 294 -0.56 -7.84 -8.97
CA HIS A 294 -0.41 -6.41 -8.83
C HIS A 294 1.06 -6.00 -8.89
N LEU A 295 1.34 -4.81 -9.38
CA LEU A 295 2.66 -4.18 -9.30
C LEU A 295 2.79 -3.36 -8.03
N PRO A 296 3.96 -3.36 -7.37
CA PRO A 296 4.20 -2.50 -6.21
C PRO A 296 4.06 -1.02 -6.58
N ILE A 297 3.52 -0.25 -5.66
CA ILE A 297 3.56 1.22 -5.72
C ILE A 297 4.52 1.76 -4.67
N TYR A 298 5.13 2.91 -4.94
CA TYR A 298 6.07 3.53 -4.00
C TYR A 298 6.03 5.05 -4.03
N MET A 299 6.45 5.67 -2.93
CA MET A 299 6.75 7.09 -2.84
C MET A 299 7.87 7.35 -1.83
N ASP A 300 8.57 8.47 -1.99
CA ASP A 300 9.68 8.85 -1.15
C ASP A 300 9.26 9.91 -0.12
N LEU A 301 9.70 9.73 1.14
CA LEU A 301 9.57 10.71 2.21
C LEU A 301 10.88 11.50 2.36
N ILE A 302 10.74 12.81 2.53
CA ILE A 302 11.80 13.69 3.03
C ILE A 302 11.55 13.90 4.52
N ILE A 303 12.51 13.54 5.33
CA ILE A 303 12.53 13.79 6.78
C ILE A 303 13.60 14.84 7.03
N LYS A 304 13.23 15.96 7.66
CA LYS A 304 14.10 17.08 8.01
C LYS A 304 14.29 17.11 9.52
N ASP A 305 15.41 17.58 9.95
CA ASP A 305 15.73 17.86 11.36
C ASP A 305 14.87 18.96 11.97
#